data_531633f0591b5311bf07f1ba89217f6a
#
_entry.id   531633f0591b5311bf07f1ba89217f6a
#
_cell.length_a   1.000
_cell.length_b   1.000
_cell.length_c   1.000
_cell.angle_alpha   90.00
_cell.angle_beta   90.00
_cell.angle_gamma   90.00
#
_symmetry.space_group_name_H-M   'P 1'
#
loop_
_entity.id
_entity.type
_entity.pdbx_description
1 polymer ?
#
loop_
_entity_poly.entity_id
_entity_poly.type
_entity_poly.pdbx_seq_one_letter_code
_entity_poly.pdbx_strand_id
1 'polypeptide(L)'
;RQRQMCIRDRFQLGLHPLGTDYLGRDMLARLMHGARVSLFIGLFAPILYILFGVLYGSIAGFIGGMTDQIMMRFADFVVALPFLLFMILFTIVFGIGPGESGIMPMLVAMVVLLWPAAARLVRGQVLQIREEGYIGASRLLGAKTPYLLIRHMIPNTMGVILVTVTFAVPSAIFTEAFLSFIGMGVCLLYTSPSPRDCKT
;
A
#
# COMPACT_ATOMS: atom_id res chain seq x y z
N ARG A 1 -13.50 -42.87 -14.69
CA ARG A 1 -12.40 -42.77 -15.67
C ARG A 1 -12.00 -41.30 -15.95
N GLN A 2 -12.89 -40.34 -16.02
CA GLN A 2 -12.55 -38.92 -16.26
C GLN A 2 -11.77 -38.27 -15.11
N ARG A 3 -12.04 -38.63 -13.84
CA ARG A 3 -11.27 -38.09 -12.69
C ARG A 3 -9.80 -38.52 -12.65
N GLN A 4 -9.46 -39.69 -13.17
CA GLN A 4 -8.07 -40.16 -13.22
C GLN A 4 -7.27 -39.52 -14.38
N MET A 5 -7.93 -39.12 -15.46
CA MET A 5 -7.29 -38.41 -16.55
C MET A 5 -6.81 -37.01 -16.15
N CYS A 6 -7.62 -36.27 -15.40
CA CYS A 6 -7.22 -34.93 -14.89
C CYS A 6 -6.07 -34.95 -13.88
N ILE A 7 -5.83 -36.07 -13.19
CA ILE A 7 -4.73 -36.19 -12.21
C ILE A 7 -3.40 -36.50 -12.92
N ARG A 8 -3.44 -37.22 -14.04
CA ARG A 8 -2.24 -37.64 -14.77
C ARG A 8 -1.59 -36.50 -15.56
N ASP A 9 -2.37 -35.50 -16.00
CA ASP A 9 -1.87 -34.37 -16.76
C ASP A 9 -1.31 -33.24 -15.89
N ARG A 10 -1.44 -33.33 -14.55
CA ARG A 10 -0.96 -32.29 -13.63
C ARG A 10 0.55 -32.21 -13.48
N PHE A 11 1.28 -33.27 -13.87
CA PHE A 11 2.73 -33.36 -13.75
C PHE A 11 3.39 -33.71 -15.10
N GLN A 12 3.16 -32.92 -16.12
CA GLN A 12 4.02 -32.96 -17.31
C GLN A 12 5.23 -32.04 -17.09
N LEU A 13 6.32 -32.61 -16.62
CA LEU A 13 7.58 -31.92 -16.27
C LEU A 13 8.21 -31.11 -17.42
N GLY A 14 7.72 -31.22 -18.66
CA GLY A 14 8.26 -30.51 -19.82
C GLY A 14 7.53 -29.21 -20.20
N LEU A 15 6.20 -29.14 -19.97
CA LEU A 15 5.36 -28.00 -20.37
C LEU A 15 4.83 -27.20 -19.16
N HIS A 16 4.59 -27.87 -18.04
CA HIS A 16 4.01 -27.25 -16.82
C HIS A 16 4.79 -27.71 -15.58
N PRO A 17 5.88 -27.04 -15.20
CA PRO A 17 6.76 -27.50 -14.11
C PRO A 17 6.09 -27.55 -12.73
N LEU A 18 5.05 -26.76 -12.48
CA LEU A 18 4.24 -26.79 -11.24
C LEU A 18 2.86 -27.43 -11.45
N GLY A 19 2.63 -28.05 -12.61
CA GLY A 19 1.33 -28.62 -12.94
C GLY A 19 0.29 -27.58 -13.39
N THR A 20 -0.92 -28.08 -13.63
CA THR A 20 -2.06 -27.26 -14.05
C THR A 20 -3.14 -27.22 -12.98
N ASP A 21 -3.90 -26.13 -12.92
CA ASP A 21 -5.10 -25.97 -12.11
C ASP A 21 -6.24 -26.89 -12.61
N TYR A 22 -7.33 -26.98 -11.84
CA TYR A 22 -8.55 -27.72 -12.23
C TYR A 22 -9.16 -27.24 -13.56
N LEU A 23 -8.79 -26.05 -14.04
CA LEU A 23 -9.18 -25.47 -15.33
C LEU A 23 -8.13 -25.71 -16.44
N GLY A 24 -7.07 -26.51 -16.20
CA GLY A 24 -6.00 -26.77 -17.17
C GLY A 24 -5.02 -25.62 -17.37
N ARG A 25 -5.02 -24.60 -16.52
CA ARG A 25 -4.12 -23.43 -16.61
C ARG A 25 -2.80 -23.70 -15.91
N ASP A 26 -1.70 -23.19 -16.46
CA ASP A 26 -0.36 -23.31 -15.90
C ASP A 26 -0.26 -22.55 -14.55
N MET A 27 0.02 -23.30 -13.48
CA MET A 27 0.18 -22.78 -12.12
C MET A 27 1.37 -21.82 -12.01
N LEU A 28 2.48 -22.12 -12.71
CA LEU A 28 3.67 -21.27 -12.68
C LEU A 28 3.41 -19.89 -13.32
N ALA A 29 2.75 -19.88 -14.48
CA ALA A 29 2.40 -18.63 -15.16
C ALA A 29 1.49 -17.76 -14.32
N ARG A 30 0.51 -18.35 -13.61
CA ARG A 30 -0.37 -17.63 -12.68
C ARG A 30 0.38 -17.07 -11.48
N LEU A 31 1.29 -17.86 -10.90
CA LEU A 31 2.09 -17.43 -9.76
C LEU A 31 3.00 -16.25 -10.14
N MET A 32 3.68 -16.33 -11.29
CA MET A 32 4.52 -15.24 -11.77
C MET A 32 3.73 -13.96 -12.07
N HIS A 33 2.56 -14.09 -12.68
CA HIS A 33 1.71 -12.93 -12.95
C HIS A 33 1.16 -12.30 -11.66
N GLY A 34 0.65 -13.10 -10.72
CA GLY A 34 0.19 -12.65 -9.42
C GLY A 34 1.30 -11.98 -8.61
N ALA A 35 2.48 -12.62 -8.52
CA ALA A 35 3.64 -12.06 -7.82
C ALA A 35 4.07 -10.70 -8.39
N ARG A 36 4.05 -10.52 -9.71
CA ARG A 36 4.38 -9.24 -10.34
C ARG A 36 3.42 -8.12 -9.92
N VAL A 37 2.12 -8.40 -9.87
CA VAL A 37 1.10 -7.43 -9.46
C VAL A 37 1.22 -7.12 -7.96
N SER A 38 1.34 -8.16 -7.12
CA SER A 38 1.49 -7.99 -5.67
C SER A 38 2.77 -7.24 -5.29
N LEU A 39 3.89 -7.49 -5.97
CA LEU A 39 5.13 -6.75 -5.76
C LEU A 39 5.00 -5.29 -6.21
N PHE A 40 4.31 -5.03 -7.31
CA PHE A 40 4.07 -3.67 -7.77
C PHE A 40 3.25 -2.89 -6.73
N ILE A 41 2.12 -3.44 -6.28
CA ILE A 41 1.28 -2.81 -5.24
C ILE A 41 2.05 -2.69 -3.92
N GLY A 42 2.70 -3.78 -3.49
CA GLY A 42 3.44 -3.83 -2.24
C GLY A 42 4.62 -2.86 -2.15
N LEU A 43 5.19 -2.45 -3.27
CA LEU A 43 6.28 -1.47 -3.32
C LEU A 43 5.75 -0.05 -3.49
N PHE A 44 4.85 0.18 -4.45
CA PHE A 44 4.38 1.52 -4.79
C PHE A 44 3.44 2.12 -3.74
N ALA A 45 2.50 1.34 -3.19
CA ALA A 45 1.57 1.86 -2.18
C ALA A 45 2.30 2.38 -0.93
N PRO A 46 3.23 1.63 -0.29
CA PRO A 46 3.98 2.12 0.86
C PRO A 46 4.78 3.38 0.57
N ILE A 47 5.47 3.44 -0.56
CA ILE A 47 6.25 4.62 -0.93
C ILE A 47 5.35 5.86 -1.00
N LEU A 48 4.19 5.75 -1.64
CA LEU A 48 3.27 6.87 -1.81
C LEU A 48 2.66 7.32 -0.47
N TYR A 49 2.11 6.41 0.32
CA TYR A 49 1.45 6.82 1.57
C TYR A 49 2.46 7.25 2.65
N ILE A 50 3.69 6.69 2.66
CA ILE A 50 4.73 7.15 3.57
C ILE A 50 5.25 8.52 3.14
N LEU A 51 5.47 8.76 1.85
CA LEU A 51 5.89 10.06 1.34
C LEU A 51 4.88 11.16 1.73
N PHE A 52 3.59 10.89 1.54
CA PHE A 52 2.53 11.81 1.95
C PHE A 52 2.50 11.99 3.48
N GLY A 53 2.63 10.91 4.24
CA GLY A 53 2.69 10.91 5.70
C GLY A 53 3.90 11.69 6.24
N VAL A 54 5.08 11.54 5.60
CA VAL A 54 6.30 12.30 5.95
C VAL A 54 6.09 13.80 5.78
N LEU A 55 5.57 14.22 4.63
CA LEU A 55 5.30 15.63 4.38
C LEU A 55 4.29 16.18 5.37
N TYR A 56 3.17 15.50 5.54
CA TYR A 56 2.10 15.91 6.44
C TYR A 56 2.55 15.97 7.91
N GLY A 57 3.18 14.89 8.39
CA GLY A 57 3.67 14.79 9.77
C GLY A 57 4.79 15.78 10.07
N SER A 58 5.68 16.03 9.11
CA SER A 58 6.75 17.02 9.25
C SER A 58 6.22 18.43 9.37
N ILE A 59 5.24 18.82 8.57
CA ILE A 59 4.60 20.13 8.63
C ILE A 59 3.87 20.32 9.97
N ALA A 60 3.07 19.32 10.38
CA ALA A 60 2.35 19.35 11.63
C ALA A 60 3.28 19.50 12.84
N GLY A 61 4.30 18.64 12.93
CA GLY A 61 5.26 18.63 14.05
C GLY A 61 6.12 19.91 14.12
N PHE A 62 6.47 20.48 12.97
CA PHE A 62 7.32 21.68 12.95
C PHE A 62 6.57 22.95 13.31
N ILE A 63 5.38 23.17 12.75
CA ILE A 63 4.56 24.37 13.03
C ILE A 63 4.06 24.29 14.46
N GLY A 64 3.51 23.14 14.87
CA GLY A 64 2.97 22.95 16.21
C GLY A 64 1.69 23.75 16.49
N GLY A 65 1.31 23.86 17.76
CA GLY A 65 0.16 24.66 18.20
C GLY A 65 -1.18 24.16 17.65
N MET A 66 -2.07 25.09 17.32
CA MET A 66 -3.42 24.80 16.78
C MET A 66 -3.36 24.08 15.41
N THR A 67 -2.39 24.42 14.56
CA THR A 67 -2.23 23.79 13.24
C THR A 67 -1.95 22.29 13.39
N ASP A 68 -1.05 21.93 14.29
CA ASP A 68 -0.75 20.53 14.59
C ASP A 68 -1.98 19.78 15.10
N GLN A 69 -2.73 20.40 16.02
CA GLN A 69 -3.95 19.79 16.58
C GLN A 69 -5.00 19.54 15.49
N ILE A 70 -5.25 20.51 14.61
CA ILE A 70 -6.24 20.38 13.54
C ILE A 70 -5.80 19.30 12.54
N MET A 71 -4.53 19.32 12.13
CA MET A 71 -3.98 18.33 11.21
C MET A 71 -4.08 16.92 11.81
N MET A 72 -3.73 16.73 13.07
CA MET A 72 -3.84 15.42 13.72
C MET A 72 -5.29 14.97 13.92
N ARG A 73 -6.22 15.88 14.19
CA ARG A 73 -7.67 15.54 14.24
C ARG A 73 -8.18 15.03 12.89
N PHE A 74 -7.73 15.64 11.81
CA PHE A 74 -8.07 15.13 10.48
C PHE A 74 -7.48 13.73 10.22
N ALA A 75 -6.23 13.50 10.62
CA ALA A 75 -5.61 12.19 10.55
C ALA A 75 -6.35 11.14 11.42
N ASP A 76 -6.82 11.55 12.62
CA ASP A 76 -7.61 10.70 13.51
C ASP A 76 -8.96 10.32 12.89
N PHE A 77 -9.61 11.29 12.21
CA PHE A 77 -10.84 11.02 11.47
C PHE A 77 -10.65 9.95 10.37
N VAL A 78 -9.57 10.04 9.60
CA VAL A 78 -9.27 9.04 8.56
C VAL A 78 -9.04 7.64 9.17
N VAL A 79 -8.32 7.56 10.30
CA VAL A 79 -8.09 6.27 10.99
C VAL A 79 -9.36 5.70 11.61
N ALA A 80 -10.32 6.53 11.99
CA ALA A 80 -11.59 6.08 12.54
C ALA A 80 -12.46 5.33 11.50
N LEU A 81 -12.18 5.50 10.22
CA LEU A 81 -12.87 4.75 9.17
C LEU A 81 -12.45 3.27 9.21
N PRO A 82 -13.40 2.33 9.31
CA PRO A 82 -13.06 0.91 9.28
C PRO A 82 -12.47 0.56 7.90
N PHE A 83 -11.18 0.17 7.91
CA PHE A 83 -10.37 -0.06 6.71
C PHE A 83 -11.10 -0.92 5.67
N LEU A 84 -11.62 -2.06 6.10
CA LEU A 84 -12.24 -3.04 5.21
C LEU A 84 -13.52 -2.50 4.55
N LEU A 85 -14.36 -1.80 5.33
CA LEU A 85 -15.59 -1.21 4.84
C LEU A 85 -15.31 -0.12 3.81
N PHE A 86 -14.30 0.72 4.07
CA PHE A 86 -13.91 1.76 3.14
C PHE A 86 -13.32 1.18 1.84
N MET A 87 -12.52 0.11 1.93
CA MET A 87 -11.98 -0.58 0.75
C MET A 87 -13.10 -1.15 -0.12
N ILE A 88 -14.10 -1.77 0.49
CA ILE A 88 -15.28 -2.30 -0.23
C ILE A 88 -16.02 -1.17 -0.94
N LEU A 89 -16.34 -0.12 -0.19
CA LEU A 89 -17.06 1.04 -0.74
C LEU A 89 -16.29 1.68 -1.90
N PHE A 90 -14.99 1.86 -1.72
CA PHE A 90 -14.11 2.47 -2.72
C PHE A 90 -14.07 1.65 -4.01
N THR A 91 -13.97 0.32 -3.89
CA THR A 91 -13.99 -0.59 -5.03
C THR A 91 -15.32 -0.54 -5.79
N ILE A 92 -16.45 -0.42 -5.08
CA ILE A 92 -17.78 -0.31 -5.69
C ILE A 92 -17.96 1.05 -6.39
N VAL A 93 -17.55 2.14 -5.74
CA VAL A 93 -17.72 3.52 -6.26
C VAL A 93 -16.88 3.77 -7.50
N PHE A 94 -15.64 3.28 -7.50
CA PHE A 94 -14.74 3.44 -8.66
C PHE A 94 -14.98 2.39 -9.76
N GLY A 95 -16.00 1.54 -9.57
CA GLY A 95 -16.55 0.66 -10.59
C GLY A 95 -15.48 -0.15 -11.31
N ILE A 96 -15.12 -1.31 -10.79
CA ILE A 96 -14.34 -2.27 -11.58
C ILE A 96 -15.29 -2.81 -12.65
N GLY A 97 -15.31 -2.16 -13.82
CA GLY A 97 -16.01 -2.66 -14.99
C GLY A 97 -15.40 -4.00 -15.43
N PRO A 98 -16.18 -4.88 -16.11
CA PRO A 98 -15.64 -6.10 -16.67
C PRO A 98 -14.54 -5.74 -17.69
N GLY A 99 -13.28 -5.98 -17.33
CA GLY A 99 -12.09 -5.68 -18.13
C GLY A 99 -11.12 -4.65 -17.53
N GLU A 100 -11.47 -3.95 -16.47
CA GLU A 100 -10.54 -3.03 -15.80
C GLU A 100 -9.74 -3.74 -14.67
N SER A 101 -8.45 -3.44 -14.63
CA SER A 101 -7.60 -3.93 -13.55
C SER A 101 -7.92 -3.14 -12.27
N GLY A 102 -8.46 -3.80 -11.24
CA GLY A 102 -8.74 -3.19 -9.92
C GLY A 102 -7.50 -2.72 -9.15
N ILE A 103 -6.35 -2.59 -9.82
CA ILE A 103 -5.07 -2.17 -9.24
C ILE A 103 -5.14 -0.71 -8.79
N MET A 104 -5.65 0.18 -9.65
CA MET A 104 -5.69 1.62 -9.36
C MET A 104 -6.60 1.99 -8.19
N PRO A 105 -7.86 1.54 -8.13
CA PRO A 105 -8.72 1.78 -6.97
C PRO A 105 -8.11 1.28 -5.67
N MET A 106 -7.50 0.10 -5.69
CA MET A 106 -6.85 -0.49 -4.53
C MET A 106 -5.64 0.32 -4.06
N LEU A 107 -4.75 0.74 -4.97
CA LEU A 107 -3.62 1.60 -4.66
C LEU A 107 -4.07 2.92 -4.01
N VAL A 108 -5.04 3.60 -4.62
CA VAL A 108 -5.55 4.89 -4.12
C VAL A 108 -6.19 4.73 -2.75
N ALA A 109 -7.00 3.69 -2.55
CA ALA A 109 -7.62 3.43 -1.24
C ALA A 109 -6.58 3.15 -0.15
N MET A 110 -5.52 2.36 -0.44
CA MET A 110 -4.42 2.13 0.51
C MET A 110 -3.69 3.44 0.85
N VAL A 111 -3.41 4.27 -0.15
CA VAL A 111 -2.75 5.56 0.06
C VAL A 111 -3.60 6.47 0.93
N VAL A 112 -4.90 6.58 0.65
CA VAL A 112 -5.82 7.46 1.40
C VAL A 112 -6.01 7.01 2.85
N LEU A 113 -5.93 5.72 3.14
CA LEU A 113 -6.20 5.21 4.50
C LEU A 113 -4.95 5.01 5.36
N LEU A 114 -3.80 4.69 4.78
CA LEU A 114 -2.63 4.25 5.56
C LEU A 114 -1.62 5.36 5.86
N TRP A 115 -1.69 6.52 5.18
CA TRP A 115 -0.77 7.63 5.42
C TRP A 115 -0.78 8.19 6.86
N PRO A 116 -1.91 8.18 7.65
CA PRO A 116 -1.92 8.79 8.97
C PRO A 116 -1.00 8.09 9.97
N ALA A 117 -0.79 6.79 9.83
CA ALA A 117 0.14 6.04 10.67
C ALA A 117 1.58 6.56 10.50
N ALA A 118 2.02 6.73 9.25
CA ALA A 118 3.32 7.31 8.94
C ALA A 118 3.42 8.78 9.39
N ALA A 119 2.37 9.57 9.20
CA ALA A 119 2.33 10.97 9.62
C ALA A 119 2.51 11.14 11.14
N ARG A 120 1.85 10.32 11.96
CA ARG A 120 2.00 10.35 13.42
C ARG A 120 3.40 10.01 13.88
N LEU A 121 3.99 8.99 13.26
CA LEU A 121 5.34 8.55 13.59
C LEU A 121 6.37 9.63 13.26
N VAL A 122 6.31 10.20 12.07
CA VAL A 122 7.20 11.28 11.63
C VAL A 122 7.00 12.55 12.46
N ARG A 123 5.74 12.91 12.77
CA ARG A 123 5.44 14.03 13.66
C ARG A 123 6.13 13.86 15.02
N GLY A 124 6.08 12.66 15.62
CA GLY A 124 6.75 12.40 16.89
C GLY A 124 8.25 12.64 16.82
N GLN A 125 8.92 12.20 15.75
CA GLN A 125 10.34 12.42 15.51
C GLN A 125 10.66 13.90 15.29
N VAL A 126 9.86 14.61 14.50
CA VAL A 126 10.06 16.04 14.23
C VAL A 126 9.91 16.87 15.50
N LEU A 127 8.97 16.52 16.39
CA LEU A 127 8.83 17.18 17.69
C LEU A 127 10.09 17.02 18.55
N GLN A 128 10.69 15.83 18.58
CA GLN A 128 11.94 15.59 19.32
C GLN A 128 13.09 16.42 18.71
N ILE A 129 13.29 16.35 17.39
CA ILE A 129 14.35 17.07 16.70
C ILE A 129 14.19 18.59 16.84
N ARG A 130 12.96 19.09 16.91
CA ARG A 130 12.69 20.52 17.05
C ARG A 130 13.25 21.11 18.37
N GLU A 131 13.32 20.31 19.41
CA GLU A 131 13.86 20.70 20.72
C GLU A 131 15.40 20.66 20.78
N GLU A 132 16.06 20.14 19.74
CA GLU A 132 17.53 20.06 19.66
C GLU A 132 18.18 21.45 19.53
N GLY A 133 19.29 21.65 20.26
CA GLY A 133 19.96 22.93 20.36
C GLY A 133 20.44 23.53 19.01
N TYR A 134 20.85 22.67 18.05
CA TYR A 134 21.29 23.13 16.74
C TYR A 134 20.16 23.73 15.88
N ILE A 135 18.92 23.27 16.09
CA ILE A 135 17.75 23.87 15.43
C ILE A 135 17.46 25.24 16.01
N GLY A 136 17.56 25.38 17.35
CA GLY A 136 17.46 26.67 18.03
C GLY A 136 18.51 27.66 17.53
N ALA A 137 19.77 27.24 17.48
CA ALA A 137 20.87 28.07 16.95
C ALA A 137 20.63 28.51 15.49
N SER A 138 20.18 27.60 14.63
CA SER A 138 19.86 27.89 13.23
C SER A 138 18.75 28.91 13.09
N ARG A 139 17.72 28.88 13.98
CA ARG A 139 16.63 29.87 14.00
C ARG A 139 17.15 31.28 14.40
N LEU A 140 18.04 31.34 15.39
CA LEU A 140 18.66 32.61 15.81
C LEU A 140 19.47 33.24 14.69
N LEU A 141 20.09 32.42 13.83
CA LEU A 141 20.81 32.87 12.62
C LEU A 141 19.88 33.26 11.46
N GLY A 142 18.54 33.23 11.66
CA GLY A 142 17.56 33.67 10.66
C GLY A 142 17.16 32.62 9.64
N ALA A 143 17.40 31.33 9.90
CA ALA A 143 17.00 30.26 8.98
C ALA A 143 15.48 30.18 8.85
N LYS A 144 14.98 30.14 7.61
CA LYS A 144 13.54 30.06 7.29
C LYS A 144 13.00 28.66 7.58
N THR A 145 11.72 28.59 7.97
CA THR A 145 10.99 27.33 8.25
C THR A 145 11.17 26.23 7.18
N PRO A 146 10.95 26.49 5.88
CA PRO A 146 11.08 25.44 4.88
C PRO A 146 12.53 24.94 4.73
N TYR A 147 13.50 25.78 4.95
CA TYR A 147 14.92 25.41 4.93
C TYR A 147 15.24 24.42 6.07
N LEU A 148 14.81 24.75 7.28
CA LEU A 148 15.02 23.90 8.45
C LEU A 148 14.35 22.52 8.27
N LEU A 149 13.13 22.51 7.72
CA LEU A 149 12.37 21.31 7.50
C LEU A 149 13.09 20.37 6.50
N ILE A 150 13.43 20.88 5.32
CA ILE A 150 13.99 20.08 4.23
C ILE A 150 15.46 19.73 4.48
N ARG A 151 16.24 20.67 5.03
CA ARG A 151 17.70 20.50 5.16
C ARG A 151 18.14 19.81 6.45
N HIS A 152 17.36 19.95 7.52
CA HIS A 152 17.76 19.44 8.84
C HIS A 152 16.80 18.38 9.39
N MET A 153 15.48 18.58 9.32
CA MET A 153 14.53 17.69 9.97
C MET A 153 14.27 16.42 9.17
N ILE A 154 13.88 16.53 7.91
CA ILE A 154 13.59 15.35 7.07
C ILE A 154 14.80 14.43 6.96
N PRO A 155 16.03 14.89 6.67
CA PRO A 155 17.19 13.99 6.64
C PRO A 155 17.46 13.29 7.97
N ASN A 156 17.25 13.98 9.09
CA ASN A 156 17.49 13.39 10.41
C ASN A 156 16.42 12.37 10.84
N THR A 157 15.23 12.43 10.23
CA THR A 157 14.16 11.42 10.41
C THR A 157 14.28 10.22 9.46
N MET A 158 15.24 10.23 8.51
CA MET A 158 15.38 9.19 7.47
C MET A 158 15.58 7.79 8.05
N GLY A 159 16.27 7.65 9.18
CA GLY A 159 16.44 6.35 9.83
C GLY A 159 15.10 5.70 10.20
N VAL A 160 14.21 6.45 10.82
CA VAL A 160 12.87 5.97 11.18
C VAL A 160 11.99 5.74 9.95
N ILE A 161 12.10 6.62 8.93
CA ILE A 161 11.38 6.46 7.67
C ILE A 161 11.78 5.17 6.95
N LEU A 162 13.08 4.88 6.84
CA LEU A 162 13.58 3.65 6.20
C LEU A 162 13.09 2.39 6.91
N VAL A 163 13.15 2.37 8.25
CA VAL A 163 12.60 1.26 9.03
C VAL A 163 11.11 1.10 8.77
N THR A 164 10.36 2.19 8.76
CA THR A 164 8.91 2.18 8.47
C THR A 164 8.61 1.62 7.07
N VAL A 165 9.35 2.04 6.05
CA VAL A 165 9.21 1.52 4.67
C VAL A 165 9.48 0.03 4.63
N THR A 166 10.54 -0.45 5.31
CA THR A 166 10.89 -1.86 5.33
C THR A 166 9.78 -2.75 5.88
N PHE A 167 9.08 -2.32 6.93
CA PHE A 167 7.94 -3.05 7.47
C PHE A 167 6.63 -2.82 6.69
N ALA A 168 6.50 -1.69 6.05
CA ALA A 168 5.32 -1.33 5.29
C ALA A 168 5.14 -2.18 4.02
N VAL A 169 6.24 -2.56 3.35
CA VAL A 169 6.20 -3.37 2.13
C VAL A 169 5.59 -4.76 2.37
N PRO A 170 6.07 -5.58 3.33
CA PRO A 170 5.44 -6.86 3.64
C PRO A 170 3.98 -6.72 4.10
N SER A 171 3.70 -5.68 4.91
CA SER A 171 2.35 -5.40 5.39
C SER A 171 1.39 -5.08 4.25
N ALA A 172 1.82 -4.31 3.25
CA ALA A 172 1.02 -3.99 2.07
C ALA A 172 0.75 -5.22 1.20
N ILE A 173 1.74 -6.10 0.99
CA ILE A 173 1.58 -7.36 0.28
C ILE A 173 0.59 -8.28 1.02
N PHE A 174 0.71 -8.36 2.35
CA PHE A 174 -0.23 -9.14 3.14
C PHE A 174 -1.66 -8.58 3.05
N THR A 175 -1.83 -7.27 3.10
CA THR A 175 -3.12 -6.60 2.96
C THR A 175 -3.74 -6.86 1.58
N GLU A 176 -2.94 -6.79 0.51
CA GLU A 176 -3.37 -7.12 -0.85
C GLU A 176 -3.82 -8.57 -0.96
N ALA A 177 -3.02 -9.52 -0.44
CA ALA A 177 -3.36 -10.92 -0.43
C ALA A 177 -4.65 -11.21 0.36
N PHE A 178 -4.84 -10.55 1.50
CA PHE A 178 -6.04 -10.65 2.31
C PHE A 178 -7.28 -10.13 1.57
N LEU A 179 -7.18 -8.98 0.92
CA LEU A 179 -8.27 -8.42 0.10
C LEU A 179 -8.60 -9.32 -1.10
N SER A 180 -7.57 -9.88 -1.74
CA SER A 180 -7.72 -10.86 -2.82
C SER A 180 -8.44 -12.13 -2.33
N PHE A 181 -8.12 -12.59 -1.13
CA PHE A 181 -8.77 -13.77 -0.52
C PHE A 181 -10.27 -13.54 -0.26
N ILE A 182 -10.66 -12.34 0.18
CA ILE A 182 -12.08 -11.96 0.40
C ILE A 182 -12.84 -11.78 -0.93
N GLY A 183 -12.14 -11.81 -2.07
CA GLY A 183 -12.76 -11.61 -3.38
C GLY A 183 -12.77 -10.17 -3.88
N MET A 184 -12.08 -9.27 -3.17
CA MET A 184 -11.93 -7.85 -3.52
C MET A 184 -10.59 -7.55 -4.21
N GLY A 185 -9.78 -8.58 -4.47
CA GLY A 185 -8.44 -8.44 -5.04
C GLY A 185 -8.46 -8.37 -6.55
N VAL A 186 -7.36 -7.83 -7.07
CA VAL A 186 -7.12 -7.59 -8.49
C VAL A 186 -7.07 -8.88 -9.32
N CYS A 187 -6.68 -10.00 -8.72
CA CYS A 187 -6.30 -11.19 -9.47
C CYS A 187 -7.43 -12.21 -9.68
N LEU A 188 -8.48 -12.20 -8.86
CA LEU A 188 -9.52 -13.23 -8.93
C LEU A 188 -10.56 -12.97 -10.03
N LEU A 189 -10.78 -11.72 -10.41
CA LEU A 189 -11.77 -11.37 -11.43
C LEU A 189 -11.38 -11.77 -12.86
N TYR A 190 -10.08 -11.85 -13.15
CA TYR A 190 -9.61 -12.29 -14.49
C TYR A 190 -9.63 -13.80 -14.71
N THR A 191 -9.94 -14.60 -13.71
CA THR A 191 -9.84 -16.06 -13.80
C THR A 191 -11.16 -16.80 -13.81
N SER A 192 -12.28 -16.08 -13.72
CA SER A 192 -13.60 -16.64 -13.95
C SER A 192 -13.95 -16.51 -15.44
N PRO A 193 -13.75 -17.55 -16.27
CA PRO A 193 -14.38 -17.53 -17.59
C PRO A 193 -15.87 -17.52 -17.35
N SER A 194 -16.53 -16.51 -17.91
CA SER A 194 -18.00 -16.54 -18.03
C SER A 194 -18.39 -17.89 -18.62
N PRO A 195 -19.46 -18.55 -18.11
CA PRO A 195 -19.95 -19.79 -18.71
C PRO A 195 -20.33 -19.65 -20.20
N ARG A 196 -20.27 -18.42 -20.73
CA ARG A 196 -20.55 -18.10 -22.14
C ARG A 196 -19.34 -18.27 -23.07
N ASP A 197 -18.11 -18.29 -22.54
CA ASP A 197 -16.90 -18.41 -23.36
C ASP A 197 -16.47 -19.86 -23.65
N CYS A 198 -17.23 -20.84 -23.17
CA CYS A 198 -17.05 -22.24 -23.50
C CYS A 198 -17.81 -22.69 -24.77
N LYS A 199 -18.29 -21.74 -25.58
CA LYS A 199 -18.99 -22.01 -26.86
C LYS A 199 -18.26 -21.42 -28.05
N THR A 200 -16.99 -21.77 -28.23
CA THR A 200 -16.35 -21.78 -29.56
C THR A 200 -15.24 -22.82 -29.53
#